data_4cd75f2bf640cade575ff500dd337979
#
_entry.id   4cd75f2bf640cade575ff500dd337979
#
_cell.length_a   1.000
_cell.length_b   1.000
_cell.length_c   1.000
_cell.angle_alpha   90.00
_cell.angle_beta   90.00
_cell.angle_gamma   90.00
#
_symmetry.space_group_name_H-M   'P 1'
#
loop_
_entity.id
_entity.type
_entity.pdbx_description
1 polymer ?
#
loop_
_entity_poly.entity_id
_entity_poly.type
_entity_poly.pdbx_seq_one_letter_code
_entity_poly.pdbx_strand_id
1 'polypeptide(L)'
;MVKKINSLGFDLTFEEVKKFSKGDFIGRPHVARALIEKGYFNSIEETFEQLLNRGKPAYVERKTLGLKETIDLIHKVNGIAILAHPGILKNKEVIDYCIENGIDGLEAIHSKHKEKDVKYLLDIGNKHNLIITGGSDCHGKIINGDYLMGKYYVNLNYIPQMKGRL
;
A
#
# COMPACT_ATOMS: atom_id res chain seq x y z
N MET A 1 -19.81 4.79 2.36
CA MET A 1 -19.47 4.94 3.80
C MET A 1 -20.37 5.98 4.46
N VAL A 2 -20.42 7.26 4.07
CA VAL A 2 -21.29 8.30 4.68
C VAL A 2 -22.74 7.83 4.83
N LYS A 3 -23.37 7.31 3.77
CA LYS A 3 -24.74 6.75 3.86
C LYS A 3 -24.90 5.68 4.95
N LYS A 4 -23.88 4.82 5.13
CA LYS A 4 -23.92 3.76 6.15
C LYS A 4 -23.73 4.33 7.56
N ILE A 5 -22.92 5.34 7.70
CA ILE A 5 -22.74 6.09 8.98
C ILE A 5 -24.06 6.75 9.38
N ASN A 6 -24.73 7.39 8.43
CA ASN A 6 -26.03 8.03 8.70
C ASN A 6 -27.12 7.01 9.07
N SER A 7 -27.12 5.82 8.46
CA SER A 7 -28.07 4.75 8.86
C SER A 7 -27.81 4.18 10.25
N LEU A 8 -26.65 4.46 10.85
CA LEU A 8 -26.29 4.10 12.22
C LEU A 8 -26.62 5.22 13.26
N GLY A 9 -27.28 6.29 12.80
CA GLY A 9 -27.70 7.39 13.67
C GLY A 9 -26.70 8.54 13.81
N PHE A 10 -25.57 8.51 13.10
CA PHE A 10 -24.63 9.62 13.06
C PHE A 10 -25.00 10.57 11.92
N ASP A 11 -25.10 11.86 12.20
CA ASP A 11 -25.31 12.86 11.16
C ASP A 11 -23.95 13.26 10.55
N LEU A 12 -23.72 12.92 9.27
CA LEU A 12 -22.51 13.24 8.54
C LEU A 12 -22.81 13.47 7.06
N THR A 13 -22.27 14.54 6.50
CA THR A 13 -22.33 14.84 5.08
C THR A 13 -21.00 14.59 4.40
N PHE A 14 -21.04 14.35 3.07
CA PHE A 14 -19.82 14.20 2.30
C PHE A 14 -18.99 15.49 2.25
N GLU A 15 -19.64 16.65 2.23
CA GLU A 15 -18.98 17.95 2.23
C GLU A 15 -18.21 18.21 3.54
N GLU A 16 -18.74 17.77 4.67
CA GLU A 16 -18.02 17.84 5.95
C GLU A 16 -16.76 16.99 5.92
N VAL A 17 -16.83 15.77 5.36
CA VAL A 17 -15.65 14.91 5.21
C VAL A 17 -14.62 15.52 4.26
N LYS A 18 -15.05 16.15 3.16
CA LYS A 18 -14.21 16.77 2.16
C LYS A 18 -13.35 17.90 2.73
N LYS A 19 -13.82 18.63 3.72
CA LYS A 19 -13.06 19.71 4.40
C LYS A 19 -11.72 19.23 4.96
N PHE A 20 -11.59 17.95 5.31
CA PHE A 20 -10.35 17.37 5.85
C PHE A 20 -9.39 16.84 4.79
N SER A 21 -9.78 16.85 3.52
CA SER A 21 -8.93 16.48 2.40
C SER A 21 -8.29 17.70 1.76
N LYS A 22 -6.97 17.67 1.58
CA LYS A 22 -6.23 18.72 0.85
C LYS A 22 -6.17 18.48 -0.67
N GLY A 23 -6.84 17.44 -1.19
CA GLY A 23 -6.83 17.07 -2.61
C GLY A 23 -8.01 16.17 -2.94
N ASP A 24 -7.96 15.51 -4.10
CA ASP A 24 -9.07 14.71 -4.62
C ASP A 24 -9.25 13.36 -3.89
N PHE A 25 -8.26 12.94 -3.11
CA PHE A 25 -8.33 11.68 -2.37
C PHE A 25 -9.04 11.84 -1.03
N ILE A 26 -10.17 11.14 -0.87
CA ILE A 26 -10.91 11.08 0.38
C ILE A 26 -10.87 9.64 0.91
N GLY A 27 -10.31 9.47 2.11
CA GLY A 27 -10.17 8.18 2.77
C GLY A 27 -10.84 8.14 4.15
N ARG A 28 -10.84 6.96 4.78
CA ARG A 28 -11.39 6.76 6.13
C ARG A 28 -10.84 7.69 7.20
N PRO A 29 -9.56 8.11 7.20
CA PRO A 29 -9.08 9.09 8.17
C PRO A 29 -9.79 10.43 8.10
N HIS A 30 -10.22 10.88 6.90
CA HIS A 30 -10.97 12.12 6.74
C HIS A 30 -12.40 11.99 7.31
N VAL A 31 -13.00 10.81 7.15
CA VAL A 31 -14.28 10.46 7.77
C VAL A 31 -14.17 10.48 9.29
N ALA A 32 -13.12 9.87 9.86
CA ALA A 32 -12.87 9.88 11.30
C ALA A 32 -12.73 11.31 11.83
N ARG A 33 -11.96 12.16 11.17
CA ARG A 33 -11.79 13.57 11.57
C ARG A 33 -13.10 14.34 11.57
N ALA A 34 -13.94 14.13 10.55
CA ALA A 34 -15.24 14.79 10.48
C ALA A 34 -16.18 14.35 11.62
N LEU A 35 -16.16 13.07 11.98
CA LEU A 35 -16.92 12.54 13.12
C LEU A 35 -16.42 13.08 14.46
N ILE A 36 -15.11 13.26 14.62
CA ILE A 36 -14.51 13.85 15.81
C ILE A 36 -14.88 15.34 15.93
N GLU A 37 -14.83 16.10 14.83
CA GLU A 37 -15.24 17.51 14.83
C GLU A 37 -16.70 17.68 15.23
N LYS A 38 -17.56 16.74 14.89
CA LYS A 38 -18.98 16.72 15.33
C LYS A 38 -19.17 16.19 16.76
N GLY A 39 -18.11 15.84 17.47
CA GLY A 39 -18.16 15.38 18.84
C GLY A 39 -18.65 13.96 19.07
N TYR A 40 -18.70 13.12 18.00
CA TYR A 40 -19.13 11.73 18.12
C TYR A 40 -18.04 10.81 18.68
N PHE A 41 -16.77 11.18 18.53
CA PHE A 41 -15.60 10.43 18.99
C PHE A 41 -14.51 11.38 19.46
N ASN A 42 -13.58 10.89 20.31
CA ASN A 42 -12.50 11.70 20.89
C ASN A 42 -11.17 11.53 20.12
N SER A 43 -10.98 10.44 19.37
CA SER A 43 -9.76 10.19 18.64
C SER A 43 -10.00 9.41 17.32
N ILE A 44 -9.00 9.47 16.44
CA ILE A 44 -9.01 8.69 15.20
C ILE A 44 -9.00 7.19 15.53
N GLU A 45 -8.17 6.77 16.47
CA GLU A 45 -8.04 5.40 16.93
C GLU A 45 -9.39 4.86 17.42
N GLU A 46 -10.05 5.60 18.29
CA GLU A 46 -11.38 5.25 18.82
C GLU A 46 -12.40 5.09 17.69
N THR A 47 -12.44 6.06 16.76
CA THR A 47 -13.37 6.02 15.62
C THR A 47 -13.14 4.79 14.75
N PHE A 48 -11.88 4.41 14.51
CA PHE A 48 -11.55 3.22 13.74
C PHE A 48 -11.92 1.93 14.48
N GLU A 49 -11.62 1.84 15.78
CA GLU A 49 -11.90 0.66 16.59
C GLU A 49 -13.40 0.42 16.79
N GLN A 50 -14.18 1.47 16.96
CA GLN A 50 -15.61 1.33 17.21
C GLN A 50 -16.44 1.28 15.92
N LEU A 51 -16.04 1.98 14.84
CA LEU A 51 -16.92 2.24 13.71
C LEU A 51 -16.34 1.86 12.33
N LEU A 52 -15.05 2.15 12.02
CA LEU A 52 -14.55 2.17 10.66
C LEU A 52 -13.64 0.99 10.26
N ASN A 53 -13.08 0.23 11.20
CA ASN A 53 -12.23 -0.94 10.92
C ASN A 53 -13.02 -2.08 10.29
N ARG A 54 -12.31 -3.02 9.66
CA ARG A 54 -12.91 -4.24 9.11
C ARG A 54 -13.71 -4.97 10.19
N GLY A 55 -14.95 -5.35 9.87
CA GLY A 55 -15.87 -5.99 10.81
C GLY A 55 -16.65 -5.01 11.69
N LYS A 56 -16.41 -3.69 11.61
CA LYS A 56 -17.14 -2.68 12.37
C LYS A 56 -18.37 -2.16 11.62
N PRO A 57 -19.35 -1.55 12.34
CA PRO A 57 -20.67 -1.24 11.79
C PRO A 57 -20.66 -0.39 10.52
N ALA A 58 -19.80 0.64 10.42
CA ALA A 58 -19.74 1.50 9.24
C ALA A 58 -18.67 1.06 8.21
N TYR A 59 -18.02 -0.07 8.43
CA TYR A 59 -17.06 -0.58 7.46
C TYR A 59 -17.74 -0.81 6.09
N VAL A 60 -17.12 -0.30 5.05
CA VAL A 60 -17.50 -0.56 3.66
C VAL A 60 -16.30 -1.19 3.00
N GLU A 61 -16.48 -2.38 2.49
CA GLU A 61 -15.43 -3.08 1.75
C GLU A 61 -15.07 -2.29 0.48
N ARG A 62 -13.79 -2.12 0.28
CA ARG A 62 -13.29 -1.49 -0.94
C ARG A 62 -13.37 -2.54 -2.06
N LYS A 63 -14.04 -2.19 -3.15
CA LYS A 63 -13.91 -2.97 -4.37
C LYS A 63 -12.47 -2.82 -4.88
N THR A 64 -11.71 -3.89 -4.84
CA THR A 64 -10.36 -3.97 -5.38
C THR A 64 -10.35 -4.99 -6.50
N LEU A 65 -9.55 -4.75 -7.51
CA LEU A 65 -9.24 -5.76 -8.52
C LEU A 65 -8.52 -6.94 -7.86
N GLY A 66 -8.72 -8.12 -8.37
CA GLY A 66 -7.92 -9.29 -8.01
C GLY A 66 -6.46 -9.10 -8.46
N LEU A 67 -5.54 -9.89 -7.89
CA LEU A 67 -4.12 -9.82 -8.25
C LEU A 67 -3.90 -9.99 -9.75
N LYS A 68 -4.41 -11.09 -10.32
CA LYS A 68 -4.28 -11.39 -11.75
C LYS A 68 -4.86 -10.28 -12.62
N GLU A 69 -6.07 -9.82 -12.29
CA GLU A 69 -6.73 -8.74 -13.01
C GLU A 69 -5.94 -7.43 -12.96
N THR A 70 -5.29 -7.15 -11.81
CA THR A 70 -4.42 -5.97 -11.64
C THR A 70 -3.17 -6.08 -12.53
N ILE A 71 -2.50 -7.24 -12.52
CA ILE A 71 -1.32 -7.49 -13.35
C ILE A 71 -1.69 -7.37 -14.84
N ASP A 72 -2.76 -8.03 -15.27
CA ASP A 72 -3.22 -7.98 -16.66
C ASP A 72 -3.55 -6.55 -17.11
N LEU A 73 -4.15 -5.75 -16.23
CA LEU A 73 -4.45 -4.35 -16.53
C LEU A 73 -3.16 -3.52 -16.70
N ILE A 74 -2.15 -3.74 -15.85
CA ILE A 74 -0.83 -3.10 -15.96
C ILE A 74 -0.18 -3.49 -17.29
N HIS A 75 -0.16 -4.77 -17.63
CA HIS A 75 0.42 -5.26 -18.89
C HIS A 75 -0.33 -4.74 -20.12
N LYS A 76 -1.65 -4.60 -20.05
CA LYS A 76 -2.47 -4.05 -21.14
C LYS A 76 -2.06 -2.64 -21.58
N VAL A 77 -1.47 -1.87 -20.66
CA VAL A 77 -0.96 -0.53 -20.94
C VAL A 77 0.57 -0.49 -21.07
N ASN A 78 1.19 -1.64 -21.34
CA ASN A 78 2.64 -1.82 -21.42
C ASN A 78 3.38 -1.41 -20.13
N GLY A 79 2.72 -1.55 -18.97
CA GLY A 79 3.33 -1.31 -17.66
C GLY A 79 4.06 -2.54 -17.13
N ILE A 80 4.89 -2.32 -16.13
CA ILE A 80 5.65 -3.36 -15.42
C ILE A 80 5.05 -3.50 -14.01
N ALA A 81 4.61 -4.71 -13.65
CA ALA A 81 4.03 -5.00 -12.35
C ALA A 81 5.12 -5.44 -11.35
N ILE A 82 5.34 -4.66 -10.29
CA ILE A 82 6.35 -4.94 -9.26
C ILE A 82 5.66 -5.18 -7.92
N LEU A 83 6.00 -6.29 -7.25
CA LEU A 83 5.55 -6.55 -5.88
C LEU A 83 6.36 -5.70 -4.90
N ALA A 84 5.69 -4.73 -4.28
CA ALA A 84 6.31 -3.80 -3.33
C ALA A 84 6.57 -4.46 -1.96
N HIS A 85 7.70 -4.17 -1.35
CA HIS A 85 8.15 -4.55 0.00
C HIS A 85 7.72 -5.96 0.49
N PRO A 86 7.94 -7.04 -0.29
CA PRO A 86 7.46 -8.38 0.06
C PRO A 86 8.10 -8.96 1.33
N GLY A 87 9.23 -8.45 1.77
CA GLY A 87 9.90 -8.88 2.99
C GLY A 87 9.09 -8.65 4.27
N ILE A 88 8.15 -7.69 4.28
CA ILE A 88 7.28 -7.43 5.44
C ILE A 88 5.95 -8.21 5.41
N LEU A 89 5.69 -8.99 4.38
CA LEU A 89 4.51 -9.85 4.32
C LEU A 89 4.57 -10.94 5.39
N LYS A 90 3.46 -11.13 6.10
CA LYS A 90 3.33 -12.19 7.11
C LYS A 90 3.32 -13.58 6.48
N ASN A 91 2.65 -13.74 5.34
CA ASN A 91 2.61 -14.96 4.56
C ASN A 91 3.49 -14.82 3.30
N LYS A 92 4.55 -15.60 3.20
CA LYS A 92 5.50 -15.58 2.08
C LYS A 92 4.97 -16.32 0.84
N GLU A 93 3.97 -17.20 0.97
CA GLU A 93 3.30 -17.87 -0.16
C GLU A 93 2.67 -16.86 -1.14
N VAL A 94 2.39 -15.64 -0.65
CA VAL A 94 1.92 -14.54 -1.52
C VAL A 94 2.93 -14.22 -2.61
N ILE A 95 4.24 -14.39 -2.36
CA ILE A 95 5.29 -14.12 -3.36
C ILE A 95 5.18 -15.14 -4.48
N ASP A 96 5.08 -16.43 -4.14
CA ASP A 96 4.92 -17.51 -5.12
C ASP A 96 3.63 -17.31 -5.92
N TYR A 97 2.53 -16.98 -5.25
CA TYR A 97 1.26 -16.67 -5.90
C TYR A 97 1.37 -15.47 -6.87
N CYS A 98 2.13 -14.43 -6.53
CA CYS A 98 2.40 -13.31 -7.45
C CYS A 98 3.20 -13.77 -8.68
N ILE A 99 4.21 -14.62 -8.49
CA ILE A 99 5.05 -15.17 -9.56
C ILE A 99 4.20 -16.02 -10.52
N GLU A 100 3.38 -16.92 -9.99
CA GLU A 100 2.46 -17.75 -10.77
C GLU A 100 1.44 -16.94 -11.58
N ASN A 101 1.09 -15.73 -11.10
CA ASN A 101 0.18 -14.82 -11.79
C ASN A 101 0.87 -13.83 -12.71
N GLY A 102 2.18 -13.95 -12.94
CA GLY A 102 2.91 -13.19 -13.94
C GLY A 102 3.40 -11.82 -13.50
N ILE A 103 3.74 -11.66 -12.20
CA ILE A 103 4.42 -10.44 -11.73
C ILE A 103 5.77 -10.29 -12.44
N ASP A 104 6.15 -9.08 -12.84
CA ASP A 104 7.39 -8.83 -13.58
C ASP A 104 8.61 -8.68 -12.68
N GLY A 105 8.41 -8.27 -11.43
CA GLY A 105 9.52 -8.06 -10.53
C GLY A 105 9.08 -7.90 -9.08
N LEU A 106 10.06 -7.69 -8.23
CA LEU A 106 9.85 -7.48 -6.79
C LEU A 106 10.85 -6.47 -6.23
N GLU A 107 10.43 -5.77 -5.19
CA GLU A 107 11.29 -4.87 -4.44
C GLU A 107 12.07 -5.67 -3.41
N ALA A 108 13.34 -5.98 -3.71
CA ALA A 108 14.18 -6.77 -2.83
C ALA A 108 14.82 -5.92 -1.72
N ILE A 109 15.19 -4.68 -2.04
CA ILE A 109 15.88 -3.79 -1.11
C ILE A 109 14.89 -2.76 -0.58
N HIS A 110 14.64 -2.79 0.74
CA HIS A 110 13.68 -1.91 1.38
C HIS A 110 14.09 -1.63 2.83
N SER A 111 13.75 -0.43 3.35
CA SER A 111 14.15 0.01 4.70
C SER A 111 13.70 -0.91 5.84
N LYS A 112 12.62 -1.66 5.66
CA LYS A 112 12.06 -2.60 6.65
C LYS A 112 12.43 -4.06 6.39
N HIS A 113 13.19 -4.37 5.33
CA HIS A 113 13.68 -5.71 5.07
C HIS A 113 14.90 -6.00 5.94
N LYS A 114 14.95 -7.19 6.52
CA LYS A 114 16.15 -7.72 7.19
C LYS A 114 17.08 -8.31 6.13
N GLU A 115 18.37 -8.45 6.43
CA GLU A 115 19.35 -9.02 5.50
C GLU A 115 18.92 -10.39 4.94
N LYS A 116 18.33 -11.24 5.78
CA LYS A 116 17.80 -12.54 5.34
C LYS A 116 16.66 -12.41 4.33
N ASP A 117 15.81 -11.37 4.46
CA ASP A 117 14.71 -11.12 3.53
C ASP A 117 15.26 -10.61 2.20
N VAL A 118 16.25 -9.70 2.24
CA VAL A 118 16.94 -9.21 1.04
C VAL A 118 17.58 -10.37 0.28
N LYS A 119 18.37 -11.23 0.97
CA LYS A 119 19.00 -12.38 0.34
C LYS A 119 17.97 -13.31 -0.30
N TYR A 120 16.94 -13.68 0.44
CA TYR A 120 15.85 -14.54 -0.05
C TYR A 120 15.17 -13.96 -1.31
N LEU A 121 14.88 -12.65 -1.30
CA LEU A 121 14.21 -11.98 -2.42
C LEU A 121 15.11 -11.85 -3.65
N LEU A 122 16.42 -11.62 -3.46
CA LEU A 122 17.39 -11.65 -4.54
C LEU A 122 17.52 -13.05 -5.16
N ASP A 123 17.57 -14.10 -4.34
CA ASP A 123 17.65 -15.49 -4.79
C ASP A 123 16.39 -15.87 -5.61
N ILE A 124 15.19 -15.53 -5.13
CA ILE A 124 13.94 -15.74 -5.87
C ILE A 124 13.93 -14.92 -7.16
N GLY A 125 14.30 -13.65 -7.10
CA GLY A 125 14.34 -12.79 -8.27
C GLY A 125 15.25 -13.35 -9.37
N ASN A 126 16.42 -13.82 -9.01
CA ASN A 126 17.36 -14.47 -9.94
C ASN A 126 16.80 -15.79 -10.49
N LYS A 127 16.23 -16.64 -9.61
CA LYS A 127 15.66 -17.94 -10.00
C LYS A 127 14.54 -17.80 -11.04
N HIS A 128 13.70 -16.79 -10.89
CA HIS A 128 12.53 -16.57 -11.74
C HIS A 128 12.73 -15.47 -12.80
N ASN A 129 13.98 -14.98 -12.95
CA ASN A 129 14.32 -13.90 -13.88
C ASN A 129 13.42 -12.66 -13.72
N LEU A 130 13.17 -12.28 -12.47
CA LEU A 130 12.35 -11.11 -12.12
C LEU A 130 13.19 -9.84 -12.08
N ILE A 131 12.56 -8.71 -12.39
CA ILE A 131 13.13 -7.39 -12.19
C ILE A 131 13.34 -7.14 -10.69
N ILE A 132 14.54 -6.70 -10.32
CA ILE A 132 14.87 -6.31 -8.95
C ILE A 132 14.78 -4.81 -8.83
N THR A 133 13.98 -4.36 -7.86
CA THR A 133 13.88 -2.95 -7.48
C THR A 133 14.21 -2.75 -6.01
N GLY A 134 14.34 -1.50 -5.60
CA GLY A 134 14.56 -1.15 -4.21
C GLY A 134 14.45 0.34 -3.96
N GLY A 135 14.11 0.67 -2.71
CA GLY A 135 13.96 2.03 -2.26
C GLY A 135 13.78 2.12 -0.74
N SER A 136 13.78 3.33 -0.23
CA SER A 136 13.63 3.59 1.22
C SER A 136 12.19 3.59 1.71
N ASP A 137 11.20 3.72 0.82
CA ASP A 137 9.79 3.98 1.17
C ASP A 137 9.65 5.21 2.11
N CYS A 138 10.42 6.27 1.83
CA CYS A 138 10.47 7.46 2.66
C CYS A 138 9.18 8.28 2.53
N HIS A 139 8.51 8.47 3.67
CA HIS A 139 7.27 9.26 3.77
C HIS A 139 7.52 10.66 4.40
N GLY A 140 8.74 11.19 4.26
CA GLY A 140 9.10 12.50 4.80
C GLY A 140 9.27 12.55 6.32
N LYS A 141 9.23 11.40 7.00
CA LYS A 141 9.49 11.32 8.44
C LYS A 141 10.99 11.23 8.72
N ILE A 142 11.43 11.96 9.73
CA ILE A 142 12.78 11.83 10.29
C ILE A 142 12.81 10.62 11.23
N ILE A 143 13.76 9.71 11.02
CA ILE A 143 13.97 8.52 11.83
C ILE A 143 15.42 8.57 12.33
N ASN A 144 15.61 8.53 13.65
CA ASN A 144 16.93 8.65 14.28
C ASN A 144 17.74 9.89 13.82
N GLY A 145 17.03 11.03 13.66
CA GLY A 145 17.64 12.31 13.31
C GLY A 145 17.89 12.53 11.81
N ASP A 146 17.47 11.60 10.93
CA ASP A 146 17.73 11.72 9.49
C ASP A 146 16.58 11.16 8.64
N TYR A 147 16.56 11.54 7.36
CA TYR A 147 15.65 10.97 6.36
C TYR A 147 16.18 9.63 5.84
N LEU A 148 15.26 8.71 5.52
CA LEU A 148 15.61 7.44 4.87
C LEU A 148 15.92 7.60 3.38
N MET A 149 15.61 8.75 2.81
CA MET A 149 15.82 9.02 1.38
C MET A 149 17.29 8.82 1.00
N GLY A 150 17.52 8.06 -0.08
CA GLY A 150 18.89 7.77 -0.57
C GLY A 150 19.67 6.72 0.21
N LYS A 151 19.15 6.18 1.34
CA LYS A 151 19.85 5.15 2.12
C LYS A 151 19.62 3.72 1.60
N TYR A 152 18.56 3.52 0.84
CA TYR A 152 18.19 2.23 0.27
C TYR A 152 17.99 2.41 -1.24
N TYR A 153 18.68 1.63 -2.03
CA TYR A 153 18.67 1.73 -3.50
C TYR A 153 19.14 0.43 -4.12
N VAL A 154 18.87 0.24 -5.40
CA VAL A 154 19.46 -0.81 -6.23
C VAL A 154 20.56 -0.24 -7.11
N ASN A 155 21.51 -1.08 -7.50
CA ASN A 155 22.56 -0.70 -8.43
C ASN A 155 21.97 -0.42 -9.82
N LEU A 156 22.57 0.52 -10.56
CA LEU A 156 22.18 0.88 -11.92
C LEU A 156 22.16 -0.33 -12.89
N ASN A 157 22.90 -1.40 -12.57
CA ASN A 157 22.93 -2.64 -13.35
C ASN A 157 21.56 -3.34 -13.44
N TYR A 158 20.62 -3.03 -12.55
CA TYR A 158 19.25 -3.56 -12.61
C TYR A 158 18.33 -2.79 -13.57
N ILE A 159 18.71 -1.58 -14.01
CA ILE A 159 17.91 -0.72 -14.91
C ILE A 159 17.71 -1.35 -16.30
N PRO A 160 18.72 -1.99 -16.95
CA PRO A 160 18.54 -2.62 -18.26
C PRO A 160 17.43 -3.66 -18.29
N GLN A 161 17.20 -4.39 -17.18
CA GLN A 161 16.13 -5.38 -17.07
C GLN A 161 14.73 -4.74 -17.20
N MET A 162 14.57 -3.49 -16.77
CA MET A 162 13.33 -2.73 -16.93
C MET A 162 13.16 -2.25 -18.38
N LYS A 163 14.22 -1.72 -18.98
CA LYS A 163 14.19 -1.18 -20.37
C LYS A 163 13.93 -2.25 -21.43
N GLY A 164 14.33 -3.47 -21.18
CA GLY A 164 14.09 -4.60 -22.10
C GLY A 164 12.66 -5.14 -22.09
N ARG A 165 11.80 -4.63 -21.21
CA ARG A 165 10.38 -5.02 -21.09
C ARG A 165 9.40 -3.87 -21.40
N LEU A 166 9.93 -2.68 -21.72
CA LEU A 166 9.20 -1.53 -22.25
C LEU A 166 9.32 -1.52 -23.78
#